data_ef11abc10d558aa5af3309118c65495a
#
_entry.id   ef11abc10d558aa5af3309118c65495a
#
_cell.length_a   1.000
_cell.length_b   1.000
_cell.length_c   1.000
_cell.angle_alpha   90.00
_cell.angle_beta   90.00
_cell.angle_gamma   90.00
#
_symmetry.space_group_name_H-M   'P 1'
#
loop_
_entity.id
_entity.type
_entity.pdbx_description
1 polymer ?
#
loop_
_entity_poly.entity_id
_entity_poly.type
_entity_poly.pdbx_seq_one_letter_code
_entity_poly.pdbx_strand_id
1 'polypeptide(L)'
;MKKRFALLLVFTLCLTLLPTAGLALGECGTTKDDYVSLTSLTQPHGFLMGASYNYKQVASDPAYLDFVKSHFATVTCTNETKAYSLLNQLGCQLSEDGMPVMNYAQADTMVAWAQKNDLKVRGHVLVWDAYMCDWFFREGYRTNGPYVDQETARARTKSYIEQVITHFEETYPGIIFCWDVVNEAIGDNASEWDSKDARHLRTVRSGVDNLFKTYVGDDYVEFAFLCAKDTVEKLDAEITLFYNDYNMFFTDKRQAALALVESINTYAVDAEGNYRQLIDGIGMQGYIGGYGTQNDCLKDSHITRIQASINLYARAGMQVHITEMAVRNFLDDEATVALHADFYGRLFEMFKTVNAGETKPLTCVAIWGLMDAPTATGYNYNLLSPYGGLITEKYQIKTSFDTVHSVMSK
;
A
#
# COMPACT_ATOMS: atom_id res chain seq x y z
N MET A 1 52.42 -35.65 75.68
CA MET A 1 52.69 -35.68 74.21
C MET A 1 51.73 -36.66 73.58
N LYS A 2 50.67 -36.23 73.02
CA LYS A 2 49.81 -37.01 72.07
C LYS A 2 49.13 -35.98 71.13
N LYS A 3 49.56 -35.98 69.86
CA LYS A 3 48.98 -35.16 68.78
C LYS A 3 47.65 -35.76 68.41
N ARG A 4 46.54 -34.94 68.40
CA ARG A 4 45.27 -35.29 67.83
C ARG A 4 45.18 -34.63 66.46
N PHE A 5 45.10 -35.43 65.40
CA PHE A 5 44.77 -35.00 64.04
C PHE A 5 43.22 -34.75 64.01
N ALA A 6 42.82 -33.55 63.67
CA ALA A 6 41.44 -33.26 63.32
C ALA A 6 41.27 -33.41 61.82
N LEU A 7 40.40 -34.32 61.42
CA LEU A 7 40.01 -34.54 60.04
C LEU A 7 38.93 -33.52 59.68
N LEU A 8 39.28 -32.58 58.77
CA LEU A 8 38.36 -31.59 58.27
C LEU A 8 37.62 -32.21 57.06
N LEU A 9 36.31 -32.52 57.24
CA LEU A 9 35.47 -33.00 56.17
C LEU A 9 34.98 -31.75 55.39
N VAL A 10 35.52 -31.57 54.15
CA VAL A 10 35.02 -30.53 53.26
C VAL A 10 33.84 -31.13 52.51
N PHE A 11 32.63 -30.68 52.87
CA PHE A 11 31.43 -30.92 52.08
C PHE A 11 31.48 -30.00 50.84
N THR A 12 31.80 -30.54 49.70
CA THR A 12 31.66 -29.85 48.43
C THR A 12 30.21 -29.89 48.05
N LEU A 13 29.50 -28.79 48.28
CA LEU A 13 28.14 -28.58 47.81
C LEU A 13 28.21 -28.34 46.32
N CYS A 14 27.99 -29.36 45.48
CA CYS A 14 27.70 -29.19 44.06
C CYS A 14 26.36 -28.51 43.91
N LEU A 15 26.33 -27.16 43.86
CA LEU A 15 25.22 -26.45 43.25
C LEU A 15 25.22 -26.79 41.75
N THR A 16 24.38 -27.71 41.34
CA THR A 16 23.94 -27.79 39.94
C THR A 16 23.16 -26.53 39.61
N LEU A 17 23.87 -25.56 39.06
CA LEU A 17 23.21 -24.47 38.29
C LEU A 17 22.52 -25.14 37.12
N LEU A 18 21.21 -25.38 37.29
CA LEU A 18 20.35 -25.51 36.15
C LEU A 18 20.49 -24.20 35.37
N PRO A 19 20.78 -24.23 34.06
CA PRO A 19 20.67 -23.03 33.25
C PRO A 19 19.22 -22.66 33.31
N THR A 20 18.89 -21.56 34.01
CA THR A 20 17.68 -20.82 33.69
C THR A 20 17.84 -20.45 32.24
N ALA A 21 17.08 -21.13 31.39
CA ALA A 21 16.85 -20.65 30.05
C ALA A 21 16.17 -19.29 30.19
N GLY A 22 16.97 -18.26 30.36
CA GLY A 22 16.57 -16.94 30.01
C GLY A 22 16.23 -17.03 28.54
N LEU A 23 14.96 -16.96 28.22
CA LEU A 23 14.54 -16.63 26.88
C LEU A 23 15.24 -15.30 26.56
N ALA A 24 16.35 -15.39 25.87
CA ALA A 24 17.00 -14.25 25.25
C ALA A 24 16.00 -13.74 24.22
N LEU A 25 15.34 -12.62 24.55
CA LEU A 25 14.55 -11.90 23.61
C LEU A 25 15.42 -11.58 22.39
N GLY A 26 15.02 -12.17 21.26
CA GLY A 26 15.26 -11.56 19.98
C GLY A 26 16.64 -11.54 19.40
N GLU A 27 17.52 -12.50 19.64
CA GLU A 27 18.43 -12.91 18.58
C GLU A 27 17.68 -13.95 17.74
N CYS A 28 16.81 -13.47 16.87
CA CYS A 28 16.30 -14.30 15.79
C CYS A 28 17.47 -14.53 14.83
N GLY A 29 18.20 -15.62 15.04
CA GLY A 29 19.31 -16.04 14.20
C GLY A 29 18.88 -16.74 12.91
N THR A 30 17.59 -16.69 12.59
CA THR A 30 17.01 -17.23 11.37
C THR A 30 17.16 -16.24 10.23
N THR A 31 17.73 -16.69 9.14
CA THR A 31 17.86 -15.92 7.91
C THR A 31 16.59 -16.08 7.07
N LYS A 32 16.38 -15.19 6.10
CA LYS A 32 15.28 -15.29 5.14
C LYS A 32 15.20 -16.67 4.44
N ASP A 33 16.31 -17.35 4.31
CA ASP A 33 16.44 -18.65 3.60
C ASP A 33 15.90 -19.84 4.43
N ASP A 34 15.64 -19.64 5.72
CA ASP A 34 15.06 -20.64 6.61
C ASP A 34 13.53 -20.73 6.51
N TYR A 35 12.90 -19.83 5.75
CA TYR A 35 11.45 -19.72 5.62
C TYR A 35 10.96 -19.99 4.21
N VAL A 36 9.84 -20.71 4.11
CA VAL A 36 9.05 -20.76 2.88
C VAL A 36 8.54 -19.35 2.55
N SER A 37 8.49 -18.99 1.27
CA SER A 37 7.98 -17.69 0.81
C SER A 37 6.59 -17.40 1.39
N LEU A 38 6.40 -16.20 1.95
CA LEU A 38 5.08 -15.77 2.42
C LEU A 38 4.03 -15.86 1.31
N THR A 39 4.37 -15.48 0.09
CA THR A 39 3.45 -15.59 -1.05
C THR A 39 3.07 -17.05 -1.32
N SER A 40 4.00 -17.99 -1.24
CA SER A 40 3.68 -19.43 -1.43
C SER A 40 2.70 -19.93 -0.38
N LEU A 41 2.73 -19.39 0.83
CA LEU A 41 1.79 -19.74 1.91
C LEU A 41 0.44 -19.04 1.74
N THR A 42 0.38 -17.84 1.18
CA THR A 42 -0.87 -17.06 1.06
C THR A 42 -1.65 -17.34 -0.22
N GLN A 43 -0.99 -17.71 -1.31
CA GLN A 43 -1.64 -18.05 -2.58
C GLN A 43 -2.75 -19.12 -2.47
N PRO A 44 -2.61 -20.22 -1.70
CA PRO A 44 -3.70 -21.17 -1.52
C PRO A 44 -4.95 -20.54 -0.89
N HIS A 45 -4.76 -19.48 -0.10
CA HIS A 45 -5.84 -18.70 0.51
C HIS A 45 -6.38 -17.60 -0.41
N GLY A 46 -5.83 -17.45 -1.63
CA GLY A 46 -6.36 -16.57 -2.69
C GLY A 46 -5.80 -15.16 -2.71
N PHE A 47 -4.73 -14.85 -1.99
CA PHE A 47 -4.10 -13.53 -2.07
C PHE A 47 -2.58 -13.57 -2.19
N LEU A 48 -2.04 -12.57 -2.88
CA LEU A 48 -0.62 -12.34 -3.05
C LEU A 48 -0.09 -11.48 -1.90
N MET A 49 1.17 -11.71 -1.53
CA MET A 49 1.90 -10.79 -0.67
C MET A 49 2.67 -9.77 -1.49
N GLY A 50 2.63 -8.51 -1.07
CA GLY A 50 3.35 -7.42 -1.68
C GLY A 50 4.18 -6.60 -0.70
N ALA A 51 5.12 -5.81 -1.21
CA ALA A 51 5.91 -4.86 -0.44
C ALA A 51 6.13 -3.56 -1.21
N SER A 52 6.24 -2.45 -0.48
CA SER A 52 6.69 -1.18 -1.07
C SER A 52 8.20 -1.20 -1.33
N TYR A 53 8.64 -0.50 -2.38
CA TYR A 53 10.06 -0.29 -2.68
C TYR A 53 10.27 1.07 -3.34
N ASN A 54 11.51 1.54 -3.42
CA ASN A 54 11.85 2.83 -4.00
C ASN A 54 13.16 2.78 -4.78
N TYR A 55 13.42 3.82 -5.58
CA TYR A 55 14.61 3.91 -6.42
C TYR A 55 15.91 3.80 -5.64
N LYS A 56 15.99 4.38 -4.43
CA LYS A 56 17.18 4.28 -3.59
C LYS A 56 17.47 2.83 -3.17
N GLN A 57 16.44 2.06 -2.83
CA GLN A 57 16.58 0.64 -2.48
C GLN A 57 17.06 -0.16 -3.70
N VAL A 58 16.49 0.07 -4.89
CA VAL A 58 16.95 -0.60 -6.12
C VAL A 58 18.41 -0.25 -6.44
N ALA A 59 18.82 1.00 -6.21
CA ALA A 59 20.17 1.46 -6.49
C ALA A 59 21.24 0.98 -5.47
N SER A 60 20.87 0.78 -4.19
CA SER A 60 21.89 0.66 -3.12
C SER A 60 21.53 -0.22 -1.92
N ASP A 61 20.40 -0.95 -1.94
CA ASP A 61 20.00 -1.79 -0.82
C ASP A 61 19.69 -3.25 -1.26
N PRO A 62 20.71 -4.02 -1.61
CA PRO A 62 20.52 -5.39 -2.07
C PRO A 62 19.93 -6.32 -0.99
N ALA A 63 20.14 -6.04 0.30
CA ALA A 63 19.61 -6.88 1.38
C ALA A 63 18.10 -6.74 1.50
N TYR A 64 17.56 -5.51 1.39
CA TYR A 64 16.12 -5.27 1.31
C TYR A 64 15.50 -5.99 0.11
N LEU A 65 16.11 -5.81 -1.06
CA LEU A 65 15.61 -6.39 -2.30
C LEU A 65 15.68 -7.93 -2.30
N ASP A 66 16.70 -8.51 -1.68
CA ASP A 66 16.81 -9.95 -1.50
C ASP A 66 15.69 -10.51 -0.62
N PHE A 67 15.34 -9.79 0.45
CA PHE A 67 14.22 -10.15 1.29
C PHE A 67 12.88 -10.04 0.53
N VAL A 68 12.69 -8.94 -0.20
CA VAL A 68 11.46 -8.72 -0.99
C VAL A 68 11.27 -9.85 -2.01
N LYS A 69 12.23 -10.15 -2.84
CA LYS A 69 12.09 -11.20 -3.87
C LYS A 69 11.94 -12.61 -3.30
N SER A 70 12.40 -12.85 -2.04
CA SER A 70 12.27 -14.16 -1.40
C SER A 70 10.88 -14.43 -0.85
N HIS A 71 10.13 -13.39 -0.45
CA HIS A 71 8.88 -13.56 0.29
C HIS A 71 7.64 -12.99 -0.41
N PHE A 72 7.81 -12.09 -1.38
CA PHE A 72 6.70 -11.37 -2.00
C PHE A 72 6.57 -11.70 -3.48
N ALA A 73 5.37 -11.58 -4.02
CA ALA A 73 5.07 -11.73 -5.45
C ALA A 73 4.82 -10.39 -6.14
N THR A 74 4.51 -9.35 -5.36
CA THR A 74 4.20 -8.03 -5.90
C THR A 74 4.98 -6.94 -5.21
N VAL A 75 5.21 -5.84 -5.93
CA VAL A 75 5.81 -4.63 -5.39
C VAL A 75 5.03 -3.38 -5.80
N THR A 76 5.13 -2.33 -4.99
CA THR A 76 4.53 -1.02 -5.25
C THR A 76 5.61 0.05 -5.15
N CYS A 77 5.80 0.86 -6.19
CA CYS A 77 6.71 2.01 -6.16
C CYS A 77 6.20 3.05 -5.15
N THR A 78 7.07 3.53 -4.26
CA THR A 78 6.63 4.53 -3.28
C THR A 78 6.34 5.88 -3.90
N ASN A 79 7.10 6.28 -4.93
CA ASN A 79 6.97 7.60 -5.55
C ASN A 79 7.16 7.62 -7.07
N GLU A 80 7.89 6.69 -7.63
CA GLU A 80 8.47 6.79 -8.97
C GLU A 80 7.42 6.71 -10.10
N THR A 81 6.23 6.17 -9.80
CA THR A 81 5.09 6.09 -10.73
C THR A 81 4.01 7.15 -10.48
N LYS A 82 4.23 8.08 -9.54
CA LYS A 82 3.33 9.21 -9.29
C LYS A 82 3.52 10.34 -10.30
N ALA A 83 2.48 11.12 -10.54
CA ALA A 83 2.48 12.18 -11.54
C ALA A 83 3.65 13.16 -11.42
N TYR A 84 3.98 13.63 -10.20
CA TYR A 84 5.07 14.57 -9.99
C TYR A 84 6.46 14.00 -10.34
N SER A 85 6.62 12.67 -10.30
CA SER A 85 7.87 11.99 -10.67
C SER A 85 7.94 11.72 -12.18
N LEU A 86 6.80 11.49 -12.82
CA LEU A 86 6.71 11.17 -14.24
C LEU A 86 6.67 12.42 -15.11
N LEU A 87 5.97 13.49 -14.70
CA LEU A 87 5.76 14.68 -15.52
C LEU A 87 7.07 15.46 -15.75
N ASN A 88 7.38 15.74 -17.01
CA ASN A 88 8.53 16.57 -17.43
C ASN A 88 8.06 17.97 -17.81
N GLN A 89 8.13 18.93 -16.88
CA GLN A 89 7.64 20.29 -17.11
C GLN A 89 8.24 20.94 -18.36
N LEU A 90 9.54 20.85 -18.55
CA LEU A 90 10.19 21.44 -19.73
C LEU A 90 9.72 20.76 -21.03
N GLY A 91 9.59 19.44 -21.02
CA GLY A 91 9.03 18.70 -22.15
C GLY A 91 7.60 19.14 -22.47
N CYS A 92 6.76 19.30 -21.43
CA CYS A 92 5.39 19.80 -21.58
C CYS A 92 5.35 21.23 -22.15
N GLN A 93 6.26 22.12 -21.73
CA GLN A 93 6.35 23.49 -22.25
C GLN A 93 6.77 23.55 -23.72
N LEU A 94 7.50 22.56 -24.20
CA LEU A 94 8.00 22.45 -25.57
C LEU A 94 7.10 21.55 -26.46
N SER A 95 6.05 20.97 -25.90
CA SER A 95 5.11 20.11 -26.62
C SER A 95 4.37 20.91 -27.69
N GLU A 96 4.42 20.45 -28.93
CA GLU A 96 3.79 21.13 -30.06
C GLU A 96 2.26 21.02 -30.05
N ASP A 97 1.72 19.92 -29.50
CA ASP A 97 0.29 19.67 -29.37
C ASP A 97 -0.30 20.14 -28.04
N GLY A 98 0.53 20.66 -27.14
CA GLY A 98 0.14 21.11 -25.80
C GLY A 98 -0.24 19.98 -24.83
N MET A 99 0.04 18.70 -25.17
CA MET A 99 -0.20 17.57 -24.32
C MET A 99 0.98 17.29 -23.37
N PRO A 100 0.75 16.60 -22.23
CA PRO A 100 1.81 16.34 -21.27
C PRO A 100 2.89 15.41 -21.85
N VAL A 101 4.14 15.66 -21.40
CA VAL A 101 5.30 14.83 -21.73
C VAL A 101 5.86 14.25 -20.44
N MET A 102 6.17 12.97 -20.43
CA MET A 102 6.70 12.26 -19.28
C MET A 102 8.19 11.96 -19.39
N ASN A 103 8.81 11.67 -18.26
CA ASN A 103 10.13 11.06 -18.12
C ASN A 103 10.00 9.80 -17.26
N TYR A 104 10.11 8.64 -17.89
CA TYR A 104 9.93 7.35 -17.23
C TYR A 104 11.22 6.76 -16.64
N ALA A 105 12.39 7.40 -16.78
CA ALA A 105 13.69 6.79 -16.50
C ALA A 105 13.81 6.13 -15.12
N GLN A 106 13.29 6.77 -14.06
CA GLN A 106 13.32 6.16 -12.72
C GLN A 106 12.28 5.03 -12.59
N ALA A 107 11.08 5.26 -13.06
CA ALA A 107 10.02 4.26 -13.02
C ALA A 107 10.38 3.02 -13.85
N ASP A 108 10.97 3.19 -15.03
CA ASP A 108 11.50 2.10 -15.85
C ASP A 108 12.55 1.27 -15.12
N THR A 109 13.47 1.93 -14.39
CA THR A 109 14.45 1.22 -13.56
C THR A 109 13.77 0.32 -12.52
N MET A 110 12.69 0.82 -11.91
CA MET A 110 11.93 0.09 -10.90
C MET A 110 11.18 -1.10 -11.49
N VAL A 111 10.44 -0.86 -12.58
CA VAL A 111 9.62 -1.89 -13.23
C VAL A 111 10.50 -2.96 -13.89
N ALA A 112 11.61 -2.57 -14.53
CA ALA A 112 12.58 -3.50 -15.09
C ALA A 112 13.21 -4.41 -14.01
N TRP A 113 13.49 -3.84 -12.82
CA TRP A 113 13.97 -4.64 -11.70
C TRP A 113 12.92 -5.67 -11.25
N ALA A 114 11.64 -5.27 -11.14
CA ALA A 114 10.56 -6.18 -10.79
C ALA A 114 10.41 -7.30 -11.84
N GLN A 115 10.39 -6.95 -13.13
CA GLN A 115 10.31 -7.91 -14.23
C GLN A 115 11.47 -8.93 -14.19
N LYS A 116 12.70 -8.46 -13.97
CA LYS A 116 13.89 -9.32 -13.89
C LYS A 116 13.83 -10.33 -12.74
N ASN A 117 13.07 -10.04 -11.70
CA ASN A 117 12.94 -10.87 -10.49
C ASN A 117 11.57 -11.58 -10.40
N ASP A 118 10.84 -11.69 -11.52
CA ASP A 118 9.54 -12.36 -11.61
C ASP A 118 8.48 -11.80 -10.64
N LEU A 119 8.56 -10.50 -10.33
CA LEU A 119 7.59 -9.80 -9.50
C LEU A 119 6.61 -9.01 -10.38
N LYS A 120 5.36 -8.95 -9.97
CA LYS A 120 4.36 -8.05 -10.53
C LYS A 120 4.41 -6.69 -9.86
N VAL A 121 3.99 -5.67 -10.57
CA VAL A 121 3.95 -4.30 -10.03
C VAL A 121 2.50 -3.85 -9.87
N ARG A 122 2.19 -3.34 -8.70
CA ARG A 122 0.98 -2.60 -8.43
C ARG A 122 1.24 -1.13 -8.79
N GLY A 123 0.62 -0.64 -9.86
CA GLY A 123 0.77 0.74 -10.32
C GLY A 123 0.15 1.72 -9.34
N HIS A 124 0.92 2.66 -8.82
CA HIS A 124 0.49 3.63 -7.83
C HIS A 124 1.14 4.99 -8.13
N VAL A 125 0.44 5.99 -8.54
CA VAL A 125 -0.98 6.20 -8.80
C VAL A 125 -1.14 7.13 -10.01
N LEU A 126 -2.20 6.99 -10.78
CA LEU A 126 -2.44 7.85 -11.93
C LEU A 126 -2.92 9.25 -11.50
N VAL A 127 -4.00 9.34 -10.70
CA VAL A 127 -4.61 10.60 -10.29
C VAL A 127 -4.61 10.73 -8.77
N TRP A 128 -3.90 11.72 -8.26
CA TRP A 128 -3.90 12.08 -6.83
C TRP A 128 -3.64 13.57 -6.65
N ASP A 129 -4.58 14.29 -6.05
CA ASP A 129 -4.50 15.75 -5.85
C ASP A 129 -3.27 16.20 -5.05
N ALA A 130 -2.82 15.39 -4.06
CA ALA A 130 -1.65 15.70 -3.25
C ALA A 130 -0.32 15.61 -4.01
N TYR A 131 -0.27 14.83 -5.08
CA TYR A 131 0.97 14.56 -5.83
C TYR A 131 0.85 14.87 -7.33
N MET A 132 -0.08 15.75 -7.69
CA MET A 132 -0.13 16.38 -9.01
C MET A 132 0.52 17.75 -8.96
N CYS A 133 1.27 18.10 -10.00
CA CYS A 133 1.93 19.40 -10.11
C CYS A 133 0.92 20.51 -10.43
N ASP A 134 0.92 21.61 -9.67
CA ASP A 134 0.04 22.76 -9.92
C ASP A 134 0.18 23.32 -11.35
N TRP A 135 1.41 23.40 -11.87
CA TRP A 135 1.69 23.89 -13.22
C TRP A 135 1.05 23.03 -14.35
N PHE A 136 0.65 21.79 -14.06
CA PHE A 136 -0.06 20.93 -15.01
C PHE A 136 -1.40 21.55 -15.44
N PHE A 137 -2.06 22.28 -14.55
CA PHE A 137 -3.33 22.96 -14.78
C PHE A 137 -3.17 24.39 -15.25
N ARG A 138 -1.95 24.84 -15.56
CA ARG A 138 -1.70 26.22 -16.00
C ARG A 138 -1.37 26.31 -17.49
N GLU A 139 -1.70 27.45 -18.09
CA GLU A 139 -1.40 27.73 -19.49
C GLU A 139 0.11 27.60 -19.79
N GLY A 140 0.42 26.86 -20.85
CA GLY A 140 1.79 26.59 -21.26
C GLY A 140 2.62 25.89 -20.20
N TYR A 141 1.99 25.20 -19.21
CA TYR A 141 2.65 24.50 -18.10
C TYR A 141 3.59 25.39 -17.27
N ARG A 142 3.29 26.69 -17.18
CA ARG A 142 4.11 27.67 -16.47
C ARG A 142 3.71 27.77 -15.00
N THR A 143 4.66 27.82 -14.08
CA THR A 143 4.41 27.89 -12.64
C THR A 143 3.52 29.08 -12.23
N ASN A 144 3.58 30.20 -12.95
CA ASN A 144 2.83 31.44 -12.65
C ASN A 144 1.83 31.81 -13.74
N GLY A 145 1.46 30.89 -14.66
CA GLY A 145 0.45 31.13 -15.68
C GLY A 145 -0.97 31.14 -15.11
N PRO A 146 -1.96 31.67 -15.82
CA PRO A 146 -3.35 31.44 -15.47
C PRO A 146 -3.68 29.96 -15.57
N TYR A 147 -4.76 29.54 -14.91
CA TYR A 147 -5.26 28.18 -15.05
C TYR A 147 -5.96 28.01 -16.40
N VAL A 148 -5.88 26.79 -16.93
CA VAL A 148 -6.55 26.41 -18.18
C VAL A 148 -8.04 26.20 -17.95
N ASP A 149 -8.81 26.18 -19.03
CA ASP A 149 -10.21 25.81 -19.01
C ASP A 149 -10.40 24.29 -18.78
N GLN A 150 -11.65 23.90 -18.53
CA GLN A 150 -12.02 22.52 -18.24
C GLN A 150 -11.71 21.58 -19.41
N GLU A 151 -11.95 22.00 -20.64
CA GLU A 151 -11.68 21.19 -21.83
C GLU A 151 -10.22 20.83 -21.94
N THR A 152 -9.34 21.82 -21.78
CA THR A 152 -7.90 21.63 -21.77
C THR A 152 -7.42 20.77 -20.60
N ALA A 153 -7.95 20.98 -19.39
CA ALA A 153 -7.61 20.17 -18.22
C ALA A 153 -8.00 18.69 -18.42
N ARG A 154 -9.18 18.44 -18.98
CA ARG A 154 -9.66 17.08 -19.30
C ARG A 154 -8.80 16.45 -20.39
N ALA A 155 -8.50 17.15 -21.47
CA ALA A 155 -7.63 16.64 -22.53
C ALA A 155 -6.25 16.26 -22.03
N ARG A 156 -5.62 17.09 -21.19
CA ARG A 156 -4.33 16.80 -20.57
C ARG A 156 -4.40 15.59 -19.62
N THR A 157 -5.43 15.52 -18.78
CA THR A 157 -5.62 14.41 -17.84
C THR A 157 -5.80 13.09 -18.57
N LYS A 158 -6.64 13.07 -19.61
CA LYS A 158 -6.83 11.91 -20.48
C LYS A 158 -5.51 11.48 -21.12
N SER A 159 -4.82 12.39 -21.77
CA SER A 159 -3.54 12.12 -22.45
C SER A 159 -2.49 11.59 -21.47
N TYR A 160 -2.40 12.14 -20.25
CA TYR A 160 -1.52 11.66 -19.19
C TYR A 160 -1.81 10.20 -18.82
N ILE A 161 -3.07 9.87 -18.53
CA ILE A 161 -3.49 8.51 -18.16
C ILE A 161 -3.19 7.53 -19.29
N GLU A 162 -3.58 7.87 -20.54
CA GLU A 162 -3.35 7.05 -21.72
C GLU A 162 -1.85 6.78 -21.94
N GLN A 163 -1.01 7.80 -21.86
CA GLN A 163 0.43 7.66 -22.07
C GLN A 163 1.08 6.79 -21.00
N VAL A 164 0.71 6.96 -19.71
CA VAL A 164 1.32 6.20 -18.61
C VAL A 164 0.96 4.72 -18.71
N ILE A 165 -0.31 4.38 -18.89
CA ILE A 165 -0.73 2.98 -19.03
C ILE A 165 -0.09 2.34 -20.27
N THR A 166 -0.15 3.04 -21.40
CA THR A 166 0.42 2.53 -22.69
C THR A 166 1.92 2.29 -22.57
N HIS A 167 2.68 3.24 -21.99
CA HIS A 167 4.13 3.08 -21.83
C HIS A 167 4.51 1.82 -21.08
N PHE A 168 3.88 1.59 -19.92
CA PHE A 168 4.24 0.43 -19.11
C PHE A 168 3.77 -0.88 -19.71
N GLU A 169 2.62 -0.92 -20.34
CA GLU A 169 2.14 -2.15 -20.98
C GLU A 169 2.94 -2.50 -22.24
N GLU A 170 3.27 -1.52 -23.07
CA GLU A 170 4.09 -1.76 -24.27
C GLU A 170 5.56 -2.09 -23.94
N THR A 171 6.13 -1.48 -22.88
CA THR A 171 7.54 -1.68 -22.51
C THR A 171 7.73 -2.94 -21.64
N TYR A 172 6.78 -3.22 -20.76
CA TYR A 172 6.82 -4.31 -19.78
C TYR A 172 5.49 -5.09 -19.76
N PRO A 173 5.14 -5.79 -20.85
CA PRO A 173 3.83 -6.42 -21.01
C PRO A 173 3.45 -7.30 -19.83
N GLY A 174 2.28 -7.05 -19.24
CA GLY A 174 1.71 -7.81 -18.16
C GLY A 174 2.46 -7.73 -16.82
N ILE A 175 3.41 -6.82 -16.64
CA ILE A 175 4.10 -6.62 -15.35
C ILE A 175 3.25 -5.77 -14.41
N ILE A 176 2.62 -4.71 -14.91
CA ILE A 176 1.63 -3.96 -14.14
C ILE A 176 0.32 -4.75 -14.15
N PHE A 177 -0.06 -5.36 -13.02
CA PHE A 177 -1.27 -6.18 -12.95
C PHE A 177 -2.51 -5.41 -12.49
N CYS A 178 -2.32 -4.23 -11.92
CA CYS A 178 -3.40 -3.32 -11.54
C CYS A 178 -2.90 -1.87 -11.43
N TRP A 179 -3.81 -0.90 -11.56
CA TRP A 179 -3.54 0.51 -11.28
C TRP A 179 -4.46 1.04 -10.19
N ASP A 180 -3.90 1.80 -9.26
CA ASP A 180 -4.67 2.80 -8.52
C ASP A 180 -4.97 3.94 -9.48
N VAL A 181 -6.19 3.98 -10.00
CA VAL A 181 -6.57 5.04 -10.95
C VAL A 181 -6.68 6.38 -10.24
N VAL A 182 -7.36 6.38 -9.09
CA VAL A 182 -7.50 7.56 -8.23
C VAL A 182 -7.18 7.21 -6.79
N ASN A 183 -6.41 8.08 -6.12
CA ASN A 183 -6.04 7.95 -4.72
C ASN A 183 -6.63 9.07 -3.87
N GLU A 184 -7.19 8.71 -2.69
CA GLU A 184 -7.58 9.60 -1.60
C GLU A 184 -8.52 10.75 -2.01
N ALA A 185 -9.46 10.48 -2.92
CA ALA A 185 -10.43 11.46 -3.37
C ALA A 185 -11.53 11.75 -2.34
N ILE A 186 -11.83 10.81 -1.44
CA ILE A 186 -12.87 10.98 -0.42
C ILE A 186 -12.35 11.81 0.74
N GLY A 187 -13.08 12.85 1.13
CA GLY A 187 -12.73 13.70 2.28
C GLY A 187 -12.83 12.97 3.62
N ASP A 188 -12.07 13.42 4.61
CA ASP A 188 -12.08 12.84 5.97
C ASP A 188 -13.01 13.56 6.92
N ASN A 189 -13.23 14.86 6.71
CA ASN A 189 -14.01 15.71 7.59
C ASN A 189 -15.32 16.17 6.90
N ALA A 190 -16.42 16.09 7.61
CA ALA A 190 -17.71 16.54 7.11
C ALA A 190 -17.72 18.02 6.64
N SER A 191 -16.83 18.86 7.20
CA SER A 191 -16.67 20.26 6.78
C SER A 191 -15.98 20.41 5.40
N GLU A 192 -15.33 19.38 4.92
CA GLU A 192 -14.68 19.34 3.59
C GLU A 192 -15.60 18.72 2.53
N TRP A 193 -16.73 18.12 2.95
CA TRP A 193 -17.64 17.42 2.08
C TRP A 193 -18.71 18.36 1.49
N ASP A 194 -19.00 18.20 0.22
CA ASP A 194 -20.24 18.72 -0.32
C ASP A 194 -21.39 17.86 0.19
N SER A 195 -22.33 18.44 0.93
CA SER A 195 -23.50 17.73 1.49
C SER A 195 -24.46 17.16 0.43
N LYS A 196 -24.28 17.57 -0.83
CA LYS A 196 -25.06 17.09 -1.99
C LYS A 196 -24.38 15.96 -2.73
N ASP A 197 -23.11 15.66 -2.41
CA ASP A 197 -22.32 14.64 -3.04
C ASP A 197 -22.19 13.42 -2.12
N ALA A 198 -22.93 12.36 -2.40
CA ALA A 198 -22.87 11.12 -1.61
C ALA A 198 -21.48 10.44 -1.63
N ARG A 199 -20.63 10.77 -2.61
CA ARG A 199 -19.25 10.31 -2.69
C ARG A 199 -18.34 11.05 -1.70
N HIS A 200 -18.78 12.21 -1.19
CA HIS A 200 -18.02 13.09 -0.29
C HIS A 200 -16.61 13.40 -0.80
N LEU A 201 -16.51 13.78 -2.09
CA LEU A 201 -15.25 14.09 -2.72
C LEU A 201 -14.59 15.31 -2.05
N ARG A 202 -13.31 15.16 -1.74
CA ARG A 202 -12.46 16.20 -1.14
C ARG A 202 -12.40 17.44 -2.02
N THR A 203 -12.72 18.58 -1.43
CA THR A 203 -12.64 19.91 -2.09
C THR A 203 -11.30 20.58 -1.81
N VAL A 204 -10.74 20.36 -0.61
CA VAL A 204 -9.52 21.01 -0.11
C VAL A 204 -8.64 19.96 0.60
N ARG A 205 -7.34 20.04 0.43
CA ARG A 205 -6.34 19.28 1.18
C ARG A 205 -5.31 20.24 1.76
N SER A 206 -5.21 20.28 3.11
CA SER A 206 -4.26 21.15 3.82
C SER A 206 -4.31 22.62 3.38
N GLY A 207 -5.52 23.14 3.10
CA GLY A 207 -5.73 24.51 2.67
C GLY A 207 -5.47 24.79 1.17
N VAL A 208 -5.21 23.75 0.37
CA VAL A 208 -5.04 23.84 -1.09
C VAL A 208 -6.24 23.20 -1.77
N ASP A 209 -6.85 23.87 -2.73
CA ASP A 209 -7.96 23.37 -3.51
C ASP A 209 -7.57 22.10 -4.29
N ASN A 210 -8.51 21.15 -4.39
CA ASN A 210 -8.35 19.99 -5.27
C ASN A 210 -8.45 20.46 -6.74
N LEU A 211 -7.30 20.55 -7.41
CA LEU A 211 -7.22 21.07 -8.77
C LEU A 211 -7.89 20.18 -9.81
N PHE A 212 -7.96 18.86 -9.57
CA PHE A 212 -8.76 17.99 -10.43
C PHE A 212 -10.24 18.32 -10.32
N LYS A 213 -10.78 18.43 -9.11
CA LYS A 213 -12.19 18.79 -8.90
C LYS A 213 -12.51 20.17 -9.48
N THR A 214 -11.59 21.12 -9.34
CA THR A 214 -11.78 22.52 -9.78
C THR A 214 -11.71 22.66 -11.30
N TYR A 215 -10.75 22.02 -11.96
CA TYR A 215 -10.45 22.25 -13.38
C TYR A 215 -10.86 21.09 -14.30
N VAL A 216 -10.84 19.84 -13.84
CA VAL A 216 -11.37 18.71 -14.63
C VAL A 216 -12.88 18.58 -14.44
N GLY A 217 -13.38 18.81 -13.21
CA GLY A 217 -14.80 18.83 -12.88
C GLY A 217 -15.12 17.96 -11.68
N ASP A 218 -16.38 18.08 -11.22
CA ASP A 218 -16.91 17.28 -10.09
C ASP A 218 -16.91 15.77 -10.37
N ASP A 219 -16.87 15.39 -11.63
CA ASP A 219 -16.83 14.02 -12.13
C ASP A 219 -15.41 13.53 -12.48
N TYR A 220 -14.37 14.19 -11.97
CA TYR A 220 -12.98 13.88 -12.34
C TYR A 220 -12.56 12.44 -12.00
N VAL A 221 -13.15 11.82 -10.98
CA VAL A 221 -12.86 10.44 -10.59
C VAL A 221 -13.41 9.48 -11.64
N GLU A 222 -14.69 9.61 -11.96
CA GLU A 222 -15.37 8.80 -12.97
C GLU A 222 -14.71 8.97 -14.35
N PHE A 223 -14.37 10.20 -14.69
CA PHE A 223 -13.64 10.51 -15.93
C PHE A 223 -12.27 9.84 -15.99
N ALA A 224 -11.51 9.84 -14.89
CA ALA A 224 -10.22 9.16 -14.82
C ALA A 224 -10.36 7.64 -15.00
N PHE A 225 -11.38 7.03 -14.38
CA PHE A 225 -11.67 5.60 -14.56
C PHE A 225 -12.10 5.27 -15.99
N LEU A 226 -12.92 6.12 -16.63
CA LEU A 226 -13.27 5.95 -18.04
C LEU A 226 -12.04 5.99 -18.94
N CYS A 227 -11.15 6.98 -18.76
CA CYS A 227 -9.91 7.09 -19.54
C CYS A 227 -9.00 5.88 -19.34
N ALA A 228 -8.85 5.40 -18.11
CA ALA A 228 -8.04 4.22 -17.80
C ALA A 228 -8.65 2.96 -18.41
N LYS A 229 -9.96 2.76 -18.29
CA LYS A 229 -10.67 1.59 -18.83
C LYS A 229 -10.61 1.54 -20.35
N ASP A 230 -10.86 2.66 -21.03
CA ASP A 230 -10.75 2.76 -22.48
C ASP A 230 -9.32 2.42 -22.97
N THR A 231 -8.30 2.84 -22.20
CA THR A 231 -6.90 2.56 -22.53
C THR A 231 -6.57 1.08 -22.36
N VAL A 232 -6.96 0.48 -21.24
CA VAL A 232 -6.75 -0.96 -20.96
C VAL A 232 -7.43 -1.82 -22.01
N GLU A 233 -8.69 -1.51 -22.36
CA GLU A 233 -9.43 -2.22 -23.40
C GLU A 233 -8.80 -2.06 -24.78
N LYS A 234 -8.33 -0.86 -25.13
CA LYS A 234 -7.63 -0.59 -26.40
C LYS A 234 -6.33 -1.37 -26.54
N LEU A 235 -5.63 -1.61 -25.43
CA LEU A 235 -4.36 -2.36 -25.38
C LEU A 235 -4.58 -3.87 -25.27
N ASP A 236 -5.83 -4.34 -25.10
CA ASP A 236 -6.14 -5.74 -24.75
C ASP A 236 -5.35 -6.23 -23.54
N ALA A 237 -5.18 -5.37 -22.53
CA ALA A 237 -4.34 -5.61 -21.36
C ALA A 237 -5.14 -6.20 -20.18
N GLU A 238 -4.53 -7.16 -19.46
CA GLU A 238 -5.09 -7.76 -18.25
C GLU A 238 -4.75 -6.91 -17.00
N ILE A 239 -5.25 -5.68 -16.93
CA ILE A 239 -5.00 -4.74 -15.85
C ILE A 239 -6.30 -4.44 -15.12
N THR A 240 -6.33 -4.66 -13.80
CA THR A 240 -7.47 -4.30 -12.95
C THR A 240 -7.35 -2.87 -12.43
N LEU A 241 -8.50 -2.17 -12.29
CA LEU A 241 -8.57 -0.75 -11.96
C LEU A 241 -9.14 -0.55 -10.55
N PHE A 242 -8.38 0.13 -9.69
CA PHE A 242 -8.68 0.32 -8.27
C PHE A 242 -8.87 1.78 -7.90
N TYR A 243 -9.78 2.03 -6.97
CA TYR A 243 -9.79 3.22 -6.13
C TYR A 243 -9.05 2.92 -4.83
N ASN A 244 -8.06 3.71 -4.45
CA ASN A 244 -7.24 3.52 -3.25
C ASN A 244 -7.39 4.66 -2.25
N ASP A 245 -7.54 4.35 -0.95
CA ASP A 245 -7.66 5.37 0.08
C ASP A 245 -7.32 4.81 1.48
N TYR A 246 -6.96 5.72 2.40
CA TYR A 246 -6.80 5.39 3.82
C TYR A 246 -8.13 5.46 4.58
N ASN A 247 -8.17 4.91 5.78
CA ASN A 247 -9.36 4.87 6.64
C ASN A 247 -10.59 4.17 6.01
N MET A 248 -10.42 3.38 4.96
CA MET A 248 -11.50 2.71 4.23
C MET A 248 -12.25 1.67 5.05
N PHE A 249 -11.78 1.35 6.25
CA PHE A 249 -12.48 0.49 7.22
C PHE A 249 -13.31 1.27 8.26
N PHE A 250 -13.34 2.59 8.23
CA PHE A 250 -14.25 3.40 9.02
C PHE A 250 -15.60 3.60 8.32
N THR A 251 -16.68 3.64 9.10
CA THR A 251 -18.04 3.56 8.57
C THR A 251 -18.38 4.62 7.53
N ASP A 252 -18.06 5.88 7.83
CA ASP A 252 -18.45 7.00 6.96
C ASP A 252 -17.71 6.94 5.61
N LYS A 253 -16.38 6.72 5.67
CA LYS A 253 -15.56 6.63 4.46
C LYS A 253 -15.94 5.41 3.61
N ARG A 254 -16.26 4.30 4.26
CA ARG A 254 -16.74 3.08 3.60
C ARG A 254 -18.07 3.30 2.85
N GLN A 255 -19.00 4.09 3.41
CA GLN A 255 -20.27 4.41 2.74
C GLN A 255 -20.03 5.34 1.54
N ALA A 256 -19.19 6.34 1.69
CA ALA A 256 -18.81 7.22 0.58
C ALA A 256 -18.12 6.43 -0.55
N ALA A 257 -17.27 5.46 -0.22
CA ALA A 257 -16.64 4.59 -1.22
C ALA A 257 -17.63 3.74 -2.00
N LEU A 258 -18.69 3.23 -1.36
CA LEU A 258 -19.74 2.50 -2.08
C LEU A 258 -20.50 3.41 -3.03
N ALA A 259 -20.83 4.64 -2.60
CA ALA A 259 -21.47 5.64 -3.47
C ALA A 259 -20.54 6.01 -4.66
N LEU A 260 -19.23 6.07 -4.42
CA LEU A 260 -18.24 6.32 -5.48
C LEU A 260 -18.17 5.16 -6.48
N VAL A 261 -18.15 3.91 -6.01
CA VAL A 261 -18.19 2.71 -6.89
C VAL A 261 -19.43 2.72 -7.78
N GLU A 262 -20.61 3.02 -7.20
CA GLU A 262 -21.86 3.14 -7.96
C GLU A 262 -21.76 4.26 -9.01
N SER A 263 -21.27 5.43 -8.63
CA SER A 263 -21.08 6.58 -9.53
C SER A 263 -20.14 6.25 -10.69
N ILE A 264 -19.00 5.59 -10.43
CA ILE A 264 -18.06 5.17 -11.47
C ILE A 264 -18.72 4.19 -12.44
N ASN A 265 -19.40 3.16 -11.94
CA ASN A 265 -20.01 2.11 -12.76
C ASN A 265 -21.32 2.52 -13.47
N THR A 266 -21.84 3.70 -13.17
CA THR A 266 -23.01 4.28 -13.88
C THR A 266 -22.63 5.47 -14.75
N TYR A 267 -21.34 5.81 -14.87
CA TYR A 267 -20.86 6.99 -15.56
C TYR A 267 -20.90 6.86 -17.09
N ALA A 268 -20.65 5.68 -17.62
CA ALA A 268 -20.61 5.44 -19.06
C ALA A 268 -21.47 4.23 -19.45
N VAL A 269 -21.96 4.24 -20.67
CA VAL A 269 -22.71 3.13 -21.27
C VAL A 269 -21.98 2.56 -22.50
N ASP A 270 -22.25 1.29 -22.78
CA ASP A 270 -21.80 0.62 -24.01
C ASP A 270 -22.70 0.99 -25.21
N ALA A 271 -22.42 0.40 -26.37
CA ALA A 271 -23.18 0.65 -27.60
C ALA A 271 -24.65 0.17 -27.50
N GLU A 272 -24.94 -0.76 -26.62
CA GLU A 272 -26.26 -1.33 -26.36
C GLU A 272 -27.03 -0.53 -25.31
N GLY A 273 -26.38 0.47 -24.63
CA GLY A 273 -26.97 1.31 -23.62
C GLY A 273 -26.90 0.74 -22.19
N ASN A 274 -26.11 -0.32 -21.96
CA ASN A 274 -25.86 -0.86 -20.62
C ASN A 274 -24.72 -0.11 -19.94
N TYR A 275 -24.77 0.02 -18.61
CA TYR A 275 -23.67 0.59 -17.86
C TYR A 275 -22.39 -0.26 -17.99
N ARG A 276 -21.26 0.44 -18.18
CA ARG A 276 -19.94 -0.20 -18.25
C ARG A 276 -19.35 -0.31 -16.86
N GLN A 277 -18.82 -1.48 -16.51
CA GLN A 277 -17.99 -1.64 -15.30
C GLN A 277 -16.62 -0.98 -15.54
N LEU A 278 -16.38 0.15 -14.89
CA LEU A 278 -15.15 0.92 -15.03
C LEU A 278 -14.14 0.67 -13.88
N ILE A 279 -14.62 0.20 -12.72
CA ILE A 279 -13.81 -0.11 -11.55
C ILE A 279 -13.90 -1.58 -11.20
N ASP A 280 -12.77 -2.22 -10.90
CA ASP A 280 -12.67 -3.62 -10.55
C ASP A 280 -12.47 -3.87 -9.05
N GLY A 281 -11.92 -2.92 -8.31
CA GLY A 281 -11.62 -3.14 -6.91
C GLY A 281 -11.38 -1.90 -6.06
N ILE A 282 -11.32 -2.15 -4.75
CA ILE A 282 -11.03 -1.17 -3.72
C ILE A 282 -9.67 -1.48 -3.08
N GLY A 283 -8.78 -0.49 -3.08
CA GLY A 283 -7.56 -0.46 -2.30
C GLY A 283 -7.82 0.16 -0.92
N MET A 284 -7.60 -0.62 0.13
CA MET A 284 -7.60 -0.13 1.51
C MET A 284 -6.13 0.02 1.93
N GLN A 285 -5.64 1.25 2.15
CA GLN A 285 -4.23 1.46 2.50
C GLN A 285 -3.81 0.62 3.72
N GLY A 286 -4.66 0.55 4.75
CA GLY A 286 -4.42 -0.36 5.87
C GLY A 286 -3.42 0.18 6.90
N TYR A 287 -3.35 1.49 7.09
CA TYR A 287 -2.64 2.09 8.22
C TYR A 287 -3.45 1.85 9.49
N ILE A 288 -2.96 0.96 10.37
CA ILE A 288 -3.66 0.50 11.55
C ILE A 288 -3.00 1.08 12.81
N GLY A 289 -3.76 1.80 13.62
CA GLY A 289 -3.32 2.37 14.90
C GLY A 289 -3.19 3.88 14.90
N GLY A 290 -2.86 4.46 16.06
CA GLY A 290 -2.71 5.89 16.28
C GLY A 290 -1.47 6.50 15.60
N TYR A 291 -1.45 7.82 15.48
CA TYR A 291 -0.33 8.57 14.90
C TYR A 291 0.57 9.10 16.03
N GLY A 292 1.86 8.74 16.01
CA GLY A 292 2.87 9.23 16.95
C GLY A 292 2.72 8.73 18.38
N THR A 293 1.80 7.82 18.67
CA THR A 293 1.57 7.26 20.01
C THR A 293 1.20 5.79 19.93
N GLN A 294 1.40 5.05 21.05
CA GLN A 294 0.93 3.66 21.18
C GLN A 294 -0.59 3.57 21.38
N ASN A 295 -1.27 4.67 21.68
CA ASN A 295 -2.72 4.70 21.81
C ASN A 295 -3.38 4.35 20.46
N ASP A 296 -4.48 3.60 20.55
CA ASP A 296 -5.22 3.10 19.39
C ASP A 296 -4.46 2.15 18.44
N CYS A 297 -3.22 1.78 18.75
CA CYS A 297 -2.57 0.64 18.13
C CYS A 297 -3.13 -0.68 18.68
N LEU A 298 -3.02 -1.77 17.93
CA LEU A 298 -3.28 -3.15 18.38
C LEU A 298 -4.68 -3.40 18.98
N LYS A 299 -5.70 -2.65 18.58
CA LYS A 299 -7.09 -2.85 19.02
C LYS A 299 -7.83 -3.85 18.15
N ASP A 300 -8.49 -4.82 18.75
CA ASP A 300 -9.32 -5.83 18.06
C ASP A 300 -10.41 -5.21 17.20
N SER A 301 -10.91 -4.05 17.57
CA SER A 301 -11.92 -3.33 16.79
C SER A 301 -11.43 -2.95 15.39
N HIS A 302 -10.11 -2.83 15.16
CA HIS A 302 -9.57 -2.61 13.81
C HIS A 302 -9.75 -3.85 12.95
N ILE A 303 -9.42 -5.04 13.47
CA ILE A 303 -9.59 -6.31 12.75
C ILE A 303 -11.06 -6.51 12.35
N THR A 304 -11.98 -6.32 13.30
CA THR A 304 -13.43 -6.43 13.05
C THR A 304 -13.93 -5.45 11.97
N ARG A 305 -13.45 -4.20 12.00
CA ARG A 305 -13.82 -3.19 11.01
C ARG A 305 -13.27 -3.52 9.63
N ILE A 306 -12.02 -3.97 9.54
CA ILE A 306 -11.39 -4.39 8.28
C ILE A 306 -12.17 -5.56 7.68
N GLN A 307 -12.47 -6.60 8.47
CA GLN A 307 -13.28 -7.74 8.03
C GLN A 307 -14.65 -7.30 7.48
N ALA A 308 -15.35 -6.45 8.24
CA ALA A 308 -16.66 -5.94 7.82
C ALA A 308 -16.58 -5.14 6.51
N SER A 309 -15.49 -4.41 6.29
CA SER A 309 -15.28 -3.62 5.08
C SER A 309 -14.96 -4.50 3.87
N ILE A 310 -14.07 -5.48 4.01
CA ILE A 310 -13.79 -6.45 2.94
C ILE A 310 -15.08 -7.13 2.50
N ASN A 311 -15.88 -7.63 3.46
CA ASN A 311 -17.16 -8.29 3.16
C ASN A 311 -18.18 -7.35 2.49
N LEU A 312 -18.16 -6.06 2.82
CA LEU A 312 -19.06 -5.08 2.23
C LEU A 312 -18.68 -4.77 0.78
N TYR A 313 -17.38 -4.54 0.50
CA TYR A 313 -16.88 -4.31 -0.85
C TYR A 313 -17.05 -5.55 -1.73
N ALA A 314 -16.83 -6.75 -1.18
CA ALA A 314 -17.10 -8.00 -1.88
C ALA A 314 -18.56 -8.13 -2.33
N ARG A 315 -19.52 -7.74 -1.46
CA ARG A 315 -20.95 -7.73 -1.83
C ARG A 315 -21.30 -6.71 -2.92
N ALA A 316 -20.49 -5.66 -3.06
CA ALA A 316 -20.59 -4.71 -4.16
C ALA A 316 -19.86 -5.18 -5.43
N GLY A 317 -19.37 -6.42 -5.47
CA GLY A 317 -18.68 -7.00 -6.63
C GLY A 317 -17.22 -6.58 -6.76
N MET A 318 -16.63 -5.93 -5.74
CA MET A 318 -15.26 -5.42 -5.80
C MET A 318 -14.24 -6.43 -5.30
N GLN A 319 -13.12 -6.54 -6.00
CA GLN A 319 -11.90 -7.09 -5.43
C GLN A 319 -11.37 -6.14 -4.34
N VAL A 320 -10.67 -6.68 -3.36
CA VAL A 320 -10.09 -5.88 -2.27
C VAL A 320 -8.58 -6.13 -2.20
N HIS A 321 -7.81 -5.06 -2.19
CA HIS A 321 -6.40 -5.08 -1.82
C HIS A 321 -6.21 -4.35 -0.49
N ILE A 322 -5.36 -4.88 0.40
CA ILE A 322 -4.74 -4.09 1.46
C ILE A 322 -3.42 -3.58 0.87
N THR A 323 -3.36 -2.29 0.57
CA THR A 323 -2.37 -1.77 -0.38
C THR A 323 -1.10 -1.22 0.27
N GLU A 324 -1.20 -0.80 1.52
CA GLU A 324 -0.14 -0.09 2.25
C GLU A 324 -0.16 -0.47 3.73
N MET A 325 -0.29 -1.78 4.03
CA MET A 325 -0.50 -2.24 5.40
C MET A 325 0.69 -1.89 6.29
N ALA A 326 0.42 -1.10 7.32
CA ALA A 326 1.35 -0.82 8.41
C ALA A 326 0.60 -0.91 9.74
N VAL A 327 0.94 -1.91 10.54
CA VAL A 327 0.45 -2.03 11.93
C VAL A 327 1.39 -1.24 12.82
N ARG A 328 0.94 -0.07 13.27
CA ARG A 328 1.78 0.86 14.03
C ARG A 328 2.14 0.31 15.38
N ASN A 329 3.40 0.44 15.75
CA ASN A 329 3.94 0.10 17.06
C ASN A 329 5.06 1.08 17.42
N PHE A 330 4.92 1.76 18.57
CA PHE A 330 5.83 2.83 19.00
C PHE A 330 6.72 2.42 20.17
N LEU A 331 6.55 1.20 20.69
CA LEU A 331 7.30 0.68 21.84
C LEU A 331 8.04 -0.60 21.46
N ASP A 332 9.17 -0.81 22.12
CA ASP A 332 10.13 -1.91 21.89
C ASP A 332 10.30 -2.79 23.14
N ASP A 333 9.36 -2.71 24.07
CA ASP A 333 9.38 -3.58 25.24
C ASP A 333 8.79 -4.97 24.89
N GLU A 334 9.20 -5.98 25.65
CA GLU A 334 8.82 -7.38 25.44
C GLU A 334 7.31 -7.59 25.32
N ALA A 335 6.53 -6.96 26.18
CA ALA A 335 5.09 -7.14 26.19
C ALA A 335 4.44 -6.57 24.93
N THR A 336 4.92 -5.39 24.49
CA THR A 336 4.40 -4.72 23.29
C THR A 336 4.81 -5.46 22.01
N VAL A 337 6.03 -5.98 21.95
CA VAL A 337 6.50 -6.82 20.82
C VAL A 337 5.65 -8.09 20.71
N ALA A 338 5.35 -8.76 21.83
CA ALA A 338 4.49 -9.94 21.86
C ALA A 338 3.04 -9.62 21.41
N LEU A 339 2.48 -8.51 21.86
CA LEU A 339 1.14 -8.05 21.45
C LEU A 339 1.10 -7.68 19.96
N HIS A 340 2.15 -7.07 19.43
CA HIS A 340 2.25 -6.73 18.01
C HIS A 340 2.29 -7.99 17.13
N ALA A 341 3.06 -8.99 17.54
CA ALA A 341 3.12 -10.28 16.85
C ALA A 341 1.76 -11.01 16.90
N ASP A 342 1.12 -11.06 18.05
CA ASP A 342 -0.23 -11.65 18.22
C ASP A 342 -1.27 -10.92 17.35
N PHE A 343 -1.22 -9.59 17.31
CA PHE A 343 -2.13 -8.81 16.46
C PHE A 343 -1.97 -9.13 14.97
N TYR A 344 -0.73 -9.24 14.48
CA TYR A 344 -0.46 -9.70 13.11
C TYR A 344 -1.02 -11.11 12.87
N GLY A 345 -0.85 -12.03 13.80
CA GLY A 345 -1.40 -13.39 13.71
C GLY A 345 -2.91 -13.38 13.53
N ARG A 346 -3.62 -12.65 14.39
CA ARG A 346 -5.09 -12.55 14.33
C ARG A 346 -5.58 -11.82 13.07
N LEU A 347 -4.81 -10.83 12.59
CA LEU A 347 -5.12 -10.14 11.35
C LEU A 347 -5.05 -11.09 10.14
N PHE A 348 -4.00 -11.90 10.06
CA PHE A 348 -3.84 -12.88 8.97
C PHE A 348 -4.82 -14.06 9.07
N GLU A 349 -5.20 -14.53 10.28
CA GLU A 349 -6.31 -15.47 10.46
C GLU A 349 -7.64 -14.89 9.95
N MET A 350 -7.89 -13.60 10.16
CA MET A 350 -9.06 -12.93 9.62
C MET A 350 -8.99 -12.86 8.08
N PHE A 351 -7.82 -12.62 7.47
CA PHE A 351 -7.65 -12.64 6.01
C PHE A 351 -7.94 -14.03 5.42
N LYS A 352 -7.51 -15.11 6.08
CA LYS A 352 -7.91 -16.48 5.70
C LYS A 352 -9.42 -16.67 5.77
N THR A 353 -10.03 -16.17 6.84
CA THR A 353 -11.48 -16.31 7.09
C THR A 353 -12.31 -15.62 6.00
N VAL A 354 -11.96 -14.39 5.58
CA VAL A 354 -12.72 -13.68 4.53
C VAL A 354 -12.61 -14.35 3.17
N ASN A 355 -11.55 -15.11 2.95
CA ASN A 355 -11.30 -15.88 1.72
C ASN A 355 -11.62 -17.37 1.81
N ALA A 356 -12.26 -17.82 2.89
CA ALA A 356 -12.59 -19.23 3.07
C ALA A 356 -13.71 -19.74 2.13
N GLY A 357 -14.51 -18.84 1.54
CA GLY A 357 -15.59 -19.16 0.61
C GLY A 357 -15.10 -19.38 -0.83
N GLU A 358 -16.06 -19.60 -1.73
CA GLU A 358 -15.79 -19.70 -3.18
C GLU A 358 -15.30 -18.35 -3.74
N THR A 359 -15.93 -17.26 -3.30
CA THR A 359 -15.46 -15.91 -3.60
C THR A 359 -14.29 -15.59 -2.70
N LYS A 360 -13.16 -15.23 -3.28
CA LYS A 360 -11.96 -14.81 -2.56
C LYS A 360 -11.74 -13.32 -2.82
N PRO A 361 -12.45 -12.43 -2.12
CA PRO A 361 -12.45 -11.00 -2.43
C PRO A 361 -11.12 -10.32 -2.13
N LEU A 362 -10.37 -10.77 -1.11
CA LEU A 362 -9.05 -10.25 -0.79
C LEU A 362 -8.02 -10.90 -1.73
N THR A 363 -7.45 -10.15 -2.65
CA THR A 363 -6.55 -10.68 -3.67
C THR A 363 -5.10 -10.24 -3.53
N CYS A 364 -4.82 -9.21 -2.71
CA CYS A 364 -3.46 -8.77 -2.40
C CYS A 364 -3.36 -8.13 -1.01
N VAL A 365 -2.25 -8.39 -0.32
CA VAL A 365 -1.86 -7.71 0.93
C VAL A 365 -0.43 -7.21 0.76
N ALA A 366 -0.27 -5.90 0.60
CA ALA A 366 1.02 -5.24 0.47
C ALA A 366 1.45 -4.56 1.78
N ILE A 367 2.66 -4.87 2.23
CA ILE A 367 3.25 -4.29 3.42
C ILE A 367 3.91 -2.96 3.08
N TRP A 368 3.54 -1.92 3.82
CA TRP A 368 4.14 -0.59 3.73
C TRP A 368 4.90 -0.28 5.01
N GLY A 369 6.21 -0.07 4.91
CA GLY A 369 7.06 -0.05 6.09
C GLY A 369 7.40 -1.46 6.57
N LEU A 370 7.93 -2.28 5.64
CA LEU A 370 8.35 -3.66 5.90
C LEU A 370 9.42 -3.75 7.00
N MET A 371 10.29 -2.75 7.07
CA MET A 371 11.42 -2.68 7.98
C MET A 371 11.17 -1.66 9.10
N ASP A 372 11.61 -1.98 10.33
CA ASP A 372 11.63 -1.02 11.43
C ASP A 372 12.42 0.24 11.07
N ALA A 373 11.99 1.37 11.61
CA ALA A 373 12.61 2.67 11.39
C ALA A 373 12.73 3.47 12.69
N PRO A 374 13.50 2.98 13.69
CA PRO A 374 13.58 3.58 15.04
C PRO A 374 14.17 5.00 15.05
N THR A 375 14.94 5.35 14.02
CA THR A 375 15.53 6.68 13.85
C THR A 375 14.73 7.60 12.94
N ALA A 376 13.63 7.13 12.36
CA ALA A 376 12.78 7.96 11.50
C ALA A 376 12.09 9.06 12.30
N THR A 377 11.97 10.24 11.70
CA THR A 377 11.34 11.41 12.30
C THR A 377 10.32 12.04 11.36
N GLY A 378 9.48 12.91 11.88
CA GLY A 378 8.50 13.66 11.09
C GLY A 378 7.42 12.78 10.49
N TYR A 379 7.10 13.01 9.23
CA TYR A 379 6.02 12.32 8.53
C TYR A 379 6.24 10.80 8.47
N ASN A 380 7.45 10.36 8.14
CA ASN A 380 7.78 8.92 8.07
C ASN A 380 7.61 8.23 9.42
N TYR A 381 8.03 8.87 10.50
CA TYR A 381 7.82 8.35 11.85
C TYR A 381 6.34 8.16 12.17
N ASN A 382 5.51 9.17 11.89
CA ASN A 382 4.09 9.09 12.18
C ASN A 382 3.36 8.04 11.31
N LEU A 383 3.81 7.86 10.07
CA LEU A 383 3.16 6.95 9.12
C LEU A 383 3.58 5.49 9.34
N LEU A 384 4.88 5.22 9.47
CA LEU A 384 5.42 3.87 9.53
C LEU A 384 5.56 3.35 10.97
N SER A 385 5.72 4.23 11.95
CA SER A 385 6.12 3.96 13.33
C SER A 385 7.54 3.35 13.45
N PRO A 386 8.19 3.47 14.62
CA PRO A 386 9.58 3.00 14.76
C PRO A 386 9.72 1.48 14.75
N TYR A 387 8.73 0.74 15.26
CA TYR A 387 8.80 -0.71 15.49
C TYR A 387 7.65 -1.50 14.85
N GLY A 388 7.06 -0.97 13.79
CA GLY A 388 5.90 -1.56 13.10
C GLY A 388 6.26 -2.57 12.02
N GLY A 389 7.54 -2.75 11.68
CA GLY A 389 8.00 -3.63 10.61
C GLY A 389 7.89 -5.12 10.92
N LEU A 390 8.04 -5.93 9.90
CA LEU A 390 8.17 -7.40 9.99
C LEU A 390 9.63 -7.82 10.11
N ILE A 391 10.56 -6.94 9.75
CA ILE A 391 12.00 -7.11 9.93
C ILE A 391 12.58 -5.90 10.65
N THR A 392 13.71 -6.10 11.31
CA THR A 392 14.46 -5.02 11.96
C THR A 392 15.18 -4.16 10.91
N GLU A 393 15.69 -3.00 11.34
CA GLU A 393 16.58 -2.14 10.53
C GLU A 393 17.89 -2.85 10.08
N LYS A 394 18.20 -4.01 10.66
CA LYS A 394 19.37 -4.87 10.32
C LYS A 394 18.95 -6.09 9.50
N TYR A 395 17.76 -6.09 8.90
CA TYR A 395 17.20 -7.18 8.09
C TYR A 395 16.98 -8.49 8.85
N GLN A 396 16.89 -8.45 10.18
CA GLN A 396 16.58 -9.63 10.98
C GLN A 396 15.06 -9.82 11.04
N ILE A 397 14.64 -11.07 10.95
CA ILE A 397 13.23 -11.44 11.06
C ILE A 397 12.72 -11.16 12.48
N LYS A 398 11.53 -10.60 12.59
CA LYS A 398 10.86 -10.30 13.87
C LYS A 398 9.80 -11.35 14.19
N THR A 399 9.45 -11.47 15.48
CA THR A 399 8.39 -12.36 15.96
C THR A 399 7.06 -12.13 15.23
N SER A 400 6.78 -10.89 14.77
CA SER A 400 5.60 -10.61 13.93
C SER A 400 5.63 -11.34 12.60
N PHE A 401 6.78 -11.45 11.95
CA PHE A 401 6.96 -12.25 10.75
C PHE A 401 6.78 -13.75 11.04
N ASP A 402 7.43 -14.26 12.09
CA ASP A 402 7.31 -15.66 12.52
C ASP A 402 5.85 -16.06 12.75
N THR A 403 5.10 -15.16 13.40
CA THR A 403 3.68 -15.39 13.70
C THR A 403 2.84 -15.44 12.41
N VAL A 404 3.04 -14.49 11.49
CA VAL A 404 2.37 -14.51 10.17
C VAL A 404 2.69 -15.80 9.42
N HIS A 405 3.98 -16.16 9.35
CA HIS A 405 4.44 -17.38 8.70
C HIS A 405 3.79 -18.63 9.30
N SER A 406 3.78 -18.73 10.63
CA SER A 406 3.15 -19.86 11.36
C SER A 406 1.65 -19.96 11.12
N VAL A 407 0.94 -18.85 11.10
CA VAL A 407 -0.51 -18.78 10.81
C VAL A 407 -0.79 -19.23 9.38
N MET A 408 -0.02 -18.76 8.42
CA MET A 408 -0.23 -19.09 7.01
C MET A 408 0.25 -20.48 6.61
N SER A 409 1.07 -21.13 7.43
CA SER A 409 1.52 -22.52 7.22
C SER A 409 0.52 -23.58 7.68
N LYS A 410 -0.53 -23.20 8.39
CA LYS A 410 -1.62 -24.08 8.89
C LYS A 410 -2.81 -24.07 7.94
#